data_9b9aaf0e4a2e99e19432096cdca3f35c
#
_entry.id   9b9aaf0e4a2e99e19432096cdca3f35c
#
_cell.length_a   1.000
_cell.length_b   1.000
_cell.length_c   1.000
_cell.angle_alpha   90.00
_cell.angle_beta   90.00
_cell.angle_gamma   90.00
#
_symmetry.space_group_name_H-M   'P 1'
#
loop_
_entity.id
_entity.type
_entity.pdbx_description
1 polymer ?
#
loop_
_entity_poly.entity_id
_entity_poly.type
_entity_poly.pdbx_seq_one_letter_code
_entity_poly.pdbx_strand_id
1 'polypeptide(L)'
;MAEFFGFSITRKKDDAESFTLPSSDDGAVDIASGGFFSSVYDIEGRDKTQYDLIKRYRHISQQPECDSAIEDIVSEGIASNENDSPISLQLDGLKQSSNVKRRIKEEFDRVLQLMMFQEKGHDIFRRWYVDGRLFYHKVIDKKDPRKGITELRYIDPQKIKKVRETVSGKPNPITGVEEKKRTEEFYIYNEKGIATGGTMDTGLKITKDSIAYCPSGLIDQNRGSVLSYLHKAIKPVNQLRMIEDSLVIYRISRAPERRIFYIDVGNLPKIKAEQYLKDVMNRYRNKLVYDASTGEIRDDRNHMSMLEDFWLPRREGGRGTEITTLPGGQNLGEIDDIVYFQRKLYRSLNVPISRMEAESNFSLGRSTEITRDELKFTKFVQRLRKKFSVIFHDILRTQLILTGVIAEEEWDAMKEHIAYDFLQDGHFAELRDAEILRERIEMLGTLEPYVGNFFSKRWVQKNVLRQTDEEIETMTKEIDDEGGGEEDGDEMIWQEK
;
A
#
# COMPACT_ATOMS: atom_id res chain seq x y z
N MET A 1 -31.51 19.48 -3.96
CA MET A 1 -30.74 20.51 -4.65
C MET A 1 -29.30 20.03 -4.66
N ALA A 2 -28.74 19.76 -5.83
CA ALA A 2 -27.32 19.54 -5.94
C ALA A 2 -26.66 20.93 -5.99
N GLU A 3 -25.87 21.24 -4.97
CA GLU A 3 -25.05 22.45 -4.96
C GLU A 3 -23.69 22.09 -5.56
N PHE A 4 -23.43 22.58 -6.75
CA PHE A 4 -22.16 22.42 -7.42
C PHE A 4 -21.36 23.72 -7.27
N PHE A 5 -20.26 23.68 -6.52
CA PHE A 5 -19.44 24.86 -6.18
C PHE A 5 -20.19 26.07 -5.61
N GLY A 6 -21.27 25.84 -4.86
CA GLY A 6 -22.11 26.93 -4.31
C GLY A 6 -23.12 27.49 -5.29
N PHE A 7 -23.31 26.89 -6.46
CA PHE A 7 -24.39 27.20 -7.41
C PHE A 7 -25.51 26.15 -7.28
N SER A 8 -26.74 26.57 -7.00
CA SER A 8 -27.88 25.66 -6.93
C SER A 8 -28.34 25.34 -8.37
N ILE A 9 -28.03 24.12 -8.83
CA ILE A 9 -28.61 23.58 -10.06
C ILE A 9 -29.88 22.83 -9.66
N THR A 10 -31.03 23.44 -10.01
CA THR A 10 -32.33 22.91 -9.64
C THR A 10 -32.77 21.78 -10.57
N ARG A 11 -32.51 20.54 -10.17
CA ARG A 11 -33.45 19.46 -10.45
C ARG A 11 -33.52 18.58 -9.22
N LYS A 12 -34.69 18.58 -8.57
CA LYS A 12 -35.04 17.77 -7.44
C LYS A 12 -35.00 16.30 -7.88
N LYS A 13 -33.89 15.59 -7.65
CA LYS A 13 -33.90 14.14 -7.57
C LYS A 13 -34.67 13.85 -6.28
N ASP A 14 -35.85 13.28 -6.38
CA ASP A 14 -36.55 12.78 -5.19
C ASP A 14 -35.64 11.75 -4.54
N ASP A 15 -35.00 12.13 -3.42
CA ASP A 15 -34.23 11.19 -2.62
C ASP A 15 -35.22 10.13 -2.13
N ALA A 16 -34.95 8.88 -2.50
CA ALA A 16 -35.78 7.77 -2.04
C ALA A 16 -35.82 7.79 -0.52
N GLU A 17 -37.01 7.89 0.04
CA GLU A 17 -37.23 7.90 1.47
C GLU A 17 -36.78 6.55 2.04
N SER A 18 -35.80 6.55 2.94
CA SER A 18 -35.26 5.34 3.58
C SER A 18 -35.11 5.56 5.08
N PHE A 19 -35.44 4.52 5.85
CA PHE A 19 -35.19 4.49 7.28
C PHE A 19 -33.73 4.11 7.61
N THR A 20 -32.97 3.60 6.63
CA THR A 20 -31.55 3.25 6.79
C THR A 20 -30.67 4.41 6.38
N LEU A 21 -29.53 4.56 7.06
CA LEU A 21 -28.45 5.46 6.62
C LEU A 21 -27.83 4.94 5.33
N PRO A 22 -27.38 5.83 4.42
CA PRO A 22 -26.57 5.41 3.29
C PRO A 22 -25.34 4.64 3.77
N SER A 23 -24.88 3.65 3.00
CA SER A 23 -23.70 2.88 3.38
C SER A 23 -22.49 3.80 3.57
N SER A 24 -21.78 3.65 4.69
CA SER A 24 -20.62 4.48 5.06
C SER A 24 -19.30 3.93 4.51
N ASP A 25 -19.32 3.39 3.27
CA ASP A 25 -18.15 2.78 2.63
C ASP A 25 -17.04 3.80 2.28
N ASP A 26 -17.30 5.07 2.50
CA ASP A 26 -16.41 6.19 2.21
C ASP A 26 -15.74 6.78 3.46
N GLY A 27 -15.99 6.21 4.65
CA GLY A 27 -15.42 6.69 5.92
C GLY A 27 -15.94 8.05 6.36
N ALA A 28 -17.10 8.48 5.88
CA ALA A 28 -17.77 9.65 6.41
C ALA A 28 -18.20 9.41 7.86
N VAL A 29 -18.02 10.41 8.70
CA VAL A 29 -18.51 10.37 10.07
C VAL A 29 -19.96 10.83 10.08
N ASP A 30 -20.85 9.92 10.43
CA ASP A 30 -22.28 10.23 10.55
C ASP A 30 -22.53 11.01 11.83
N ILE A 31 -23.11 12.22 11.71
CA ILE A 31 -23.60 13.00 12.82
C ILE A 31 -25.12 12.89 12.79
N ALA A 32 -25.68 12.18 13.77
CA ALA A 32 -27.08 12.33 14.08
C ALA A 32 -27.27 13.69 14.76
N SER A 33 -28.35 14.39 14.49
CA SER A 33 -28.72 15.66 15.12
C SER A 33 -28.72 15.49 16.65
N GLY A 34 -27.56 15.71 17.29
CA GLY A 34 -27.33 15.44 18.71
C GLY A 34 -25.86 15.23 19.11
N GLY A 35 -24.94 15.25 18.17
CA GLY A 35 -23.50 15.47 18.45
C GLY A 35 -22.75 14.36 19.13
N PHE A 36 -22.76 13.11 18.64
CA PHE A 36 -21.85 12.06 19.15
C PHE A 36 -20.87 11.58 18.09
N PHE A 37 -19.57 11.62 18.41
CA PHE A 37 -18.48 11.14 17.55
C PHE A 37 -18.20 9.66 17.81
N SER A 38 -18.06 8.89 16.76
CA SER A 38 -17.54 7.53 16.82
C SER A 38 -16.02 7.54 16.99
N SER A 39 -15.52 7.03 18.11
CA SER A 39 -14.09 6.79 18.33
C SER A 39 -13.69 5.41 17.80
N VAL A 40 -12.53 5.31 17.16
CA VAL A 40 -11.98 4.04 16.64
C VAL A 40 -11.20 3.34 17.76
N TYR A 41 -11.61 2.12 18.16
CA TYR A 41 -10.79 1.27 19.03
C TYR A 41 -9.73 0.54 18.21
N ASP A 42 -8.51 0.52 18.66
CA ASP A 42 -7.47 -0.34 18.09
C ASP A 42 -7.72 -1.80 18.53
N ILE A 43 -7.10 -2.76 17.81
CA ILE A 43 -7.09 -4.19 18.16
C ILE A 43 -6.62 -4.42 19.61
N GLU A 44 -5.93 -3.45 20.22
CA GLU A 44 -5.46 -3.43 21.60
C GLU A 44 -6.42 -2.74 22.60
N GLY A 45 -7.64 -2.39 22.19
CA GLY A 45 -8.68 -1.87 23.09
C GLY A 45 -8.54 -0.39 23.49
N ARG A 46 -7.64 0.37 22.87
CA ARG A 46 -7.48 1.82 23.12
C ARG A 46 -8.24 2.62 22.07
N ASP A 47 -9.00 3.61 22.52
CA ASP A 47 -9.65 4.58 21.64
C ASP A 47 -8.59 5.44 20.96
N LYS A 48 -8.39 5.23 19.64
CA LYS A 48 -7.49 6.06 18.83
C LYS A 48 -8.30 6.84 17.81
N THR A 49 -7.99 8.12 17.70
CA THR A 49 -8.59 8.97 16.68
C THR A 49 -8.01 8.65 15.31
N GLN A 50 -8.73 9.03 14.25
CA GLN A 50 -8.25 8.95 12.89
C GLN A 50 -6.88 9.64 12.73
N TYR A 51 -6.67 10.74 13.42
CA TYR A 51 -5.40 11.48 13.45
C TYR A 51 -4.24 10.62 13.98
N ASP A 52 -4.44 9.93 15.11
CA ASP A 52 -3.43 9.09 15.73
C ASP A 52 -3.08 7.88 14.88
N LEU A 53 -4.09 7.29 14.20
CA LEU A 53 -3.87 6.17 13.28
C LEU A 53 -3.00 6.60 12.09
N ILE A 54 -3.27 7.74 11.45
CA ILE A 54 -2.47 8.25 10.34
C ILE A 54 -1.02 8.50 10.78
N LYS A 55 -0.84 9.13 11.95
CA LYS A 55 0.51 9.36 12.51
C LYS A 55 1.25 8.04 12.72
N ARG A 56 0.56 7.01 13.23
CA ARG A 56 1.13 5.68 13.42
C ARG A 56 1.48 5.01 12.11
N TYR A 57 0.64 5.10 11.08
CA TYR A 57 0.95 4.55 9.75
C TYR A 57 2.20 5.20 9.14
N ARG A 58 2.31 6.52 9.23
CA ARG A 58 3.50 7.26 8.76
C ARG A 58 4.76 6.87 9.53
N HIS A 59 4.66 6.64 10.84
CA HIS A 59 5.79 6.15 11.63
C HIS A 59 6.23 4.73 11.21
N ILE A 60 5.27 3.83 10.97
CA ILE A 60 5.54 2.46 10.53
C ILE A 60 6.13 2.43 9.12
N SER A 61 5.66 3.30 8.22
CA SER A 61 6.18 3.38 6.85
C SER A 61 7.65 3.81 6.75
N GLN A 62 8.23 4.34 7.83
CA GLN A 62 9.65 4.70 7.91
C GLN A 62 10.54 3.55 8.41
N GLN A 63 9.96 2.41 8.82
CA GLN A 63 10.75 1.22 9.18
C GLN A 63 11.32 0.60 7.91
N PRO A 64 12.62 0.20 7.89
CA PRO A 64 13.31 -0.25 6.67
C PRO A 64 12.56 -1.34 5.90
N GLU A 65 12.08 -2.37 6.59
CA GLU A 65 11.37 -3.49 5.98
C GLU A 65 10.02 -3.07 5.40
N CYS A 66 9.32 -2.15 6.08
CA CYS A 66 8.08 -1.60 5.58
C CYS A 66 8.30 -0.66 4.41
N ASP A 67 9.35 0.14 4.48
CA ASP A 67 9.71 1.10 3.44
C ASP A 67 10.05 0.38 2.13
N SER A 68 10.91 -0.64 2.20
CA SER A 68 11.24 -1.48 1.06
C SER A 68 10.01 -2.15 0.45
N ALA A 69 9.13 -2.73 1.29
CA ALA A 69 7.91 -3.37 0.81
C ALA A 69 6.92 -2.37 0.19
N ILE A 70 6.84 -1.15 0.70
CA ILE A 70 6.02 -0.08 0.14
C ILE A 70 6.60 0.37 -1.20
N GLU A 71 7.92 0.49 -1.31
CA GLU A 71 8.61 0.87 -2.54
C GLU A 71 8.34 -0.13 -3.65
N ASP A 72 8.42 -1.43 -3.39
CA ASP A 72 8.05 -2.48 -4.33
C ASP A 72 6.61 -2.34 -4.83
N ILE A 73 5.67 -2.08 -3.90
CA ILE A 73 4.26 -1.92 -4.26
C ILE A 73 4.02 -0.66 -5.09
N VAL A 74 4.69 0.43 -4.74
CA VAL A 74 4.49 1.74 -5.41
C VAL A 74 5.15 1.74 -6.79
N SER A 75 6.35 1.19 -6.92
CA SER A 75 7.06 1.03 -8.20
C SER A 75 6.27 0.16 -9.17
N GLU A 76 5.72 -0.96 -8.70
CA GLU A 76 4.81 -1.78 -9.51
C GLU A 76 3.48 -1.06 -9.77
N GLY A 77 3.01 -0.23 -8.84
CA GLY A 77 1.74 0.50 -8.95
C GLY A 77 1.76 1.58 -10.01
N ILE A 78 2.83 2.35 -10.07
CA ILE A 78 3.06 3.48 -10.98
C ILE A 78 4.40 3.27 -11.65
N ALA A 79 4.39 2.62 -12.80
CA ALA A 79 5.57 2.55 -13.65
C ALA A 79 5.75 3.90 -14.37
N SER A 80 6.97 4.40 -14.40
CA SER A 80 7.32 5.63 -15.10
C SER A 80 8.36 5.33 -16.17
N ASN A 81 8.02 5.60 -17.44
CA ASN A 81 8.97 5.66 -18.53
C ASN A 81 9.21 7.12 -18.91
N GLU A 82 10.39 7.43 -19.42
CA GLU A 82 10.73 8.81 -19.81
C GLU A 82 9.82 9.36 -20.93
N ASN A 83 9.30 8.50 -21.78
CA ASN A 83 8.57 8.89 -23.00
C ASN A 83 7.04 8.72 -22.91
N ASP A 84 6.54 7.91 -21.97
CA ASP A 84 5.13 7.55 -21.91
C ASP A 84 4.44 8.13 -20.67
N SER A 85 3.18 8.52 -20.83
CA SER A 85 2.36 8.91 -19.70
C SER A 85 2.10 7.70 -18.79
N PRO A 86 2.30 7.83 -17.47
CA PRO A 86 2.08 6.72 -16.53
C PRO A 86 0.66 6.16 -16.54
N ILE A 87 -0.30 6.95 -17.03
CA ILE A 87 -1.71 6.57 -17.10
C ILE A 87 -2.32 7.10 -18.39
N SER A 88 -3.05 6.25 -19.09
CA SER A 88 -3.82 6.60 -20.27
C SER A 88 -5.31 6.28 -20.08
N LEU A 89 -6.17 6.93 -20.88
CA LEU A 89 -7.60 6.67 -20.91
C LEU A 89 -7.96 5.68 -22.01
N GLN A 90 -8.65 4.61 -21.63
CA GLN A 90 -9.35 3.72 -22.56
C GLN A 90 -10.82 4.13 -22.65
N LEU A 91 -11.24 4.50 -23.87
CA LEU A 91 -12.60 4.99 -24.18
C LEU A 91 -13.30 4.12 -25.24
N ASP A 92 -12.85 2.87 -25.43
CA ASP A 92 -13.33 1.99 -26.49
C ASP A 92 -14.81 1.62 -26.30
N GLY A 93 -15.20 1.41 -25.03
CA GLY A 93 -16.58 1.13 -24.67
C GLY A 93 -17.56 2.32 -24.79
N LEU A 94 -17.05 3.53 -25.07
CA LEU A 94 -17.87 4.73 -25.12
C LEU A 94 -18.50 4.91 -26.49
N LYS A 95 -19.84 5.12 -26.54
CA LYS A 95 -20.60 5.32 -27.81
C LYS A 95 -20.59 6.74 -28.32
N GLN A 96 -19.70 7.61 -27.84
CA GLN A 96 -19.59 9.00 -28.22
C GLN A 96 -18.78 9.22 -29.52
N SER A 97 -18.94 10.38 -30.16
CA SER A 97 -18.19 10.73 -31.37
C SER A 97 -16.67 10.81 -31.09
N SER A 98 -15.86 10.58 -32.14
CA SER A 98 -14.39 10.62 -32.04
C SER A 98 -13.89 11.99 -31.54
N ASN A 99 -14.59 13.09 -31.88
CA ASN A 99 -14.24 14.42 -31.40
C ASN A 99 -14.45 14.57 -29.89
N VAL A 100 -15.52 14.00 -29.32
CA VAL A 100 -15.77 14.04 -27.87
C VAL A 100 -14.76 13.19 -27.16
N LYS A 101 -14.46 11.98 -27.66
CA LYS A 101 -13.42 11.11 -27.10
C LYS A 101 -12.05 11.78 -27.05
N ARG A 102 -11.68 12.48 -28.14
CA ARG A 102 -10.43 13.25 -28.19
C ARG A 102 -10.39 14.34 -27.13
N ARG A 103 -11.46 15.13 -27.02
CA ARG A 103 -11.55 16.18 -25.99
C ARG A 103 -11.48 15.64 -24.56
N ILE A 104 -12.10 14.49 -24.30
CA ILE A 104 -12.00 13.84 -22.99
C ILE A 104 -10.55 13.47 -22.69
N LYS A 105 -9.79 12.93 -23.66
CA LYS A 105 -8.36 12.62 -23.49
C LYS A 105 -7.55 13.90 -23.24
N GLU A 106 -7.73 14.95 -24.02
CA GLU A 106 -7.05 16.24 -23.86
C GLU A 106 -7.30 16.84 -22.44
N GLU A 107 -8.54 16.80 -21.96
CA GLU A 107 -8.87 17.28 -20.61
C GLU A 107 -8.31 16.36 -19.51
N PHE A 108 -8.18 15.07 -19.76
CA PHE A 108 -7.51 14.17 -18.83
C PHE A 108 -6.01 14.43 -18.75
N ASP A 109 -5.34 14.63 -19.88
CA ASP A 109 -3.92 14.99 -19.92
C ASP A 109 -3.67 16.29 -19.15
N ARG A 110 -4.59 17.26 -19.28
CA ARG A 110 -4.55 18.48 -18.48
C ARG A 110 -4.69 18.22 -16.98
N VAL A 111 -5.54 17.30 -16.56
CA VAL A 111 -5.68 16.89 -15.16
C VAL A 111 -4.37 16.26 -14.66
N LEU A 112 -3.74 15.40 -15.44
CA LEU A 112 -2.43 14.81 -15.09
C LEU A 112 -1.33 15.87 -14.95
N GLN A 113 -1.31 16.87 -15.85
CA GLN A 113 -0.39 18.01 -15.76
C GLN A 113 -0.63 18.85 -14.49
N LEU A 114 -1.89 19.14 -14.13
CA LEU A 114 -2.24 19.88 -12.92
C LEU A 114 -1.81 19.14 -11.64
N MET A 115 -1.79 17.80 -11.66
CA MET A 115 -1.30 16.97 -10.58
C MET A 115 0.23 16.82 -10.61
N MET A 116 0.90 17.26 -11.70
CA MET A 116 2.31 16.91 -11.99
C MET A 116 2.55 15.39 -11.85
N PHE A 117 1.61 14.62 -12.41
CA PHE A 117 1.56 13.19 -12.12
C PHE A 117 2.73 12.42 -12.70
N GLN A 118 3.33 12.89 -13.78
CA GLN A 118 4.53 12.29 -14.38
C GLN A 118 5.73 12.35 -13.41
N GLU A 119 5.88 13.44 -12.66
CA GLU A 119 6.98 13.63 -11.71
C GLU A 119 6.64 13.11 -10.31
N LYS A 120 5.41 13.33 -9.86
CA LYS A 120 4.97 13.10 -8.48
C LYS A 120 4.03 11.90 -8.31
N GLY A 121 3.73 11.17 -9.39
CA GLY A 121 2.77 10.06 -9.37
C GLY A 121 3.12 9.00 -8.34
N HIS A 122 4.40 8.65 -8.27
CA HIS A 122 4.94 7.73 -7.28
C HIS A 122 4.69 8.21 -5.84
N ASP A 123 5.03 9.47 -5.53
CA ASP A 123 4.80 10.05 -4.20
C ASP A 123 3.32 10.14 -3.83
N ILE A 124 2.47 10.49 -4.81
CA ILE A 124 1.02 10.61 -4.61
C ILE A 124 0.43 9.24 -4.28
N PHE A 125 0.82 8.20 -5.02
CA PHE A 125 0.36 6.84 -4.78
C PHE A 125 0.87 6.31 -3.44
N ARG A 126 2.15 6.58 -3.08
CA ARG A 126 2.73 6.25 -1.79
C ARG A 126 1.95 6.89 -0.63
N ARG A 127 1.64 8.19 -0.71
CA ARG A 127 0.84 8.89 0.30
C ARG A 127 -0.54 8.27 0.47
N TRP A 128 -1.21 7.96 -0.65
CA TRP A 128 -2.49 7.28 -0.61
C TRP A 128 -2.42 5.90 0.03
N TYR A 129 -1.39 5.11 -0.30
CA TYR A 129 -1.19 3.78 0.26
C TYR A 129 -0.92 3.83 1.77
N VAL A 130 -0.04 4.75 2.22
CA VAL A 130 0.34 4.91 3.62
C VAL A 130 -0.80 5.48 4.46
N ASP A 131 -1.43 6.57 4.03
CA ASP A 131 -2.47 7.25 4.81
C ASP A 131 -3.85 6.59 4.65
N GLY A 132 -4.04 5.74 3.62
CA GLY A 132 -5.30 5.08 3.30
C GLY A 132 -6.35 6.02 2.72
N ARG A 133 -6.00 7.26 2.44
CA ARG A 133 -6.87 8.30 1.88
C ARG A 133 -6.08 9.44 1.26
N LEU A 134 -6.68 10.06 0.25
CA LEU A 134 -6.07 11.17 -0.47
C LEU A 134 -7.11 12.26 -0.69
N PHE A 135 -6.72 13.51 -0.46
CA PHE A 135 -7.59 14.67 -0.64
C PHE A 135 -6.90 15.73 -1.50
N TYR A 136 -7.63 16.25 -2.48
CA TYR A 136 -7.24 17.39 -3.26
C TYR A 136 -8.34 18.45 -3.27
N HIS A 137 -7.96 19.69 -3.05
CA HIS A 137 -8.84 20.83 -3.23
C HIS A 137 -8.80 21.25 -4.70
N LYS A 138 -9.97 21.24 -5.35
CA LYS A 138 -10.18 21.69 -6.72
C LYS A 138 -10.35 23.20 -6.71
N VAL A 139 -9.34 23.94 -7.16
CA VAL A 139 -9.40 25.41 -7.26
C VAL A 139 -9.91 25.78 -8.64
N ILE A 140 -10.96 26.58 -8.68
CA ILE A 140 -11.58 27.08 -9.92
C ILE A 140 -11.58 28.61 -9.94
N ASP A 141 -11.53 29.20 -11.13
CA ASP A 141 -11.72 30.65 -11.28
C ASP A 141 -13.23 30.99 -11.20
N LYS A 142 -13.60 31.71 -10.13
CA LYS A 142 -14.99 32.12 -9.92
C LYS A 142 -15.51 33.08 -11.01
N LYS A 143 -14.61 33.81 -11.71
CA LYS A 143 -14.99 34.75 -12.78
C LYS A 143 -15.26 34.04 -14.10
N ASP A 144 -14.52 32.97 -14.37
CA ASP A 144 -14.64 32.18 -15.58
C ASP A 144 -14.55 30.67 -15.28
N PRO A 145 -15.63 30.06 -14.79
CA PRO A 145 -15.65 28.64 -14.46
C PRO A 145 -15.41 27.71 -15.66
N ARG A 146 -15.63 28.21 -16.90
CA ARG A 146 -15.42 27.42 -18.12
C ARG A 146 -13.97 27.11 -18.43
N LYS A 147 -13.03 27.79 -17.77
CA LYS A 147 -11.60 27.42 -17.81
C LYS A 147 -11.32 26.06 -17.19
N GLY A 148 -12.27 25.50 -16.46
CA GLY A 148 -12.08 24.26 -15.70
C GLY A 148 -11.31 24.48 -14.40
N ILE A 149 -10.69 23.42 -13.91
CA ILE A 149 -9.84 23.43 -12.71
C ILE A 149 -8.54 24.16 -13.08
N THR A 150 -8.18 25.15 -12.28
CA THR A 150 -6.94 25.92 -12.46
C THR A 150 -5.78 25.37 -11.66
N GLU A 151 -6.06 24.79 -10.50
CA GLU A 151 -5.04 24.24 -9.60
C GLU A 151 -5.62 23.11 -8.76
N LEU A 152 -4.79 22.08 -8.47
CA LEU A 152 -5.10 20.99 -7.54
C LEU A 152 -4.15 21.08 -6.34
N ARG A 153 -4.71 21.36 -5.17
CA ARG A 153 -3.92 21.47 -3.93
C ARG A 153 -4.11 20.25 -3.06
N TYR A 154 -3.02 19.57 -2.76
CA TYR A 154 -3.02 18.47 -1.79
C TYR A 154 -3.39 18.95 -0.39
N ILE A 155 -4.27 18.21 0.29
CA ILE A 155 -4.64 18.46 1.68
C ILE A 155 -4.20 17.27 2.53
N ASP A 156 -3.48 17.56 3.61
CA ASP A 156 -3.08 16.51 4.56
C ASP A 156 -4.32 15.87 5.21
N PRO A 157 -4.47 14.54 5.14
CA PRO A 157 -5.58 13.82 5.76
C PRO A 157 -5.75 14.04 7.28
N GLN A 158 -4.71 14.53 7.96
CA GLN A 158 -4.80 14.92 9.37
C GLN A 158 -5.56 16.23 9.60
N LYS A 159 -5.70 17.05 8.56
CA LYS A 159 -6.33 18.38 8.63
C LYS A 159 -7.76 18.41 8.11
N ILE A 160 -8.23 17.34 7.48
CA ILE A 160 -9.54 17.29 6.85
C ILE A 160 -10.30 16.05 7.27
N LYS A 161 -11.63 16.18 7.41
CA LYS A 161 -12.54 15.09 7.75
C LYS A 161 -13.80 15.18 6.92
N LYS A 162 -14.26 14.04 6.39
CA LYS A 162 -15.57 13.94 5.73
C LYS A 162 -16.65 13.74 6.78
N VAL A 163 -17.70 14.52 6.70
CA VAL A 163 -18.81 14.53 7.64
C VAL A 163 -20.12 14.39 6.86
N ARG A 164 -20.98 13.54 7.38
CA ARG A 164 -22.34 13.34 6.87
C ARG A 164 -23.32 13.70 7.99
N GLU A 165 -24.11 14.72 7.75
CA GLU A 165 -25.16 15.16 8.66
C GLU A 165 -26.52 14.62 8.17
N THR A 166 -27.18 13.85 9.01
CA THR A 166 -28.48 13.30 8.69
C THR A 166 -29.56 13.99 9.51
N VAL A 167 -30.46 14.68 8.84
CA VAL A 167 -31.64 15.32 9.47
C VAL A 167 -32.77 14.32 9.49
N SER A 168 -33.20 13.92 10.69
CA SER A 168 -34.37 13.06 10.88
C SER A 168 -35.65 13.83 10.58
N GLY A 169 -36.53 13.23 9.79
CA GLY A 169 -37.88 13.74 9.57
C GLY A 169 -38.80 13.52 10.80
N LYS A 170 -39.99 14.10 10.77
CA LYS A 170 -41.01 13.79 11.76
C LYS A 170 -41.43 12.32 11.61
N PRO A 171 -41.71 11.61 12.72
CA PRO A 171 -42.19 10.24 12.62
C PRO A 171 -43.47 10.16 11.81
N ASN A 172 -43.55 9.19 10.93
CA ASN A 172 -44.77 8.95 10.13
C ASN A 172 -45.90 8.55 11.06
N PRO A 173 -47.02 9.27 11.07
CA PRO A 173 -48.13 9.03 12.01
C PRO A 173 -48.77 7.66 11.85
N ILE A 174 -48.55 6.96 10.72
CA ILE A 174 -49.16 5.66 10.42
C ILE A 174 -48.22 4.52 10.82
N THR A 175 -46.93 4.64 10.56
CA THR A 175 -45.93 3.57 10.78
C THR A 175 -45.13 3.76 12.07
N GLY A 176 -45.15 4.93 12.68
CA GLY A 176 -44.33 5.28 13.85
C GLY A 176 -42.80 5.34 13.57
N VAL A 177 -42.39 5.15 12.33
CA VAL A 177 -40.99 5.13 11.92
C VAL A 177 -40.54 6.55 11.54
N GLU A 178 -39.43 6.99 12.12
CA GLU A 178 -38.77 8.25 11.72
C GLU A 178 -38.08 8.06 10.37
N GLU A 179 -38.55 8.76 9.35
CA GLU A 179 -37.91 8.77 8.03
C GLU A 179 -36.74 9.75 8.02
N LYS A 180 -35.61 9.32 7.49
CA LYS A 180 -34.42 10.17 7.32
C LYS A 180 -34.55 10.98 6.04
N LYS A 181 -34.95 12.24 6.18
CA LYS A 181 -35.37 13.06 5.03
C LYS A 181 -34.24 13.72 4.24
N ARG A 182 -33.08 13.93 4.84
CA ARG A 182 -32.01 14.67 4.17
C ARG A 182 -30.66 14.30 4.73
N THR A 183 -29.74 13.93 3.85
CA THR A 183 -28.33 13.68 4.18
C THR A 183 -27.47 14.73 3.48
N GLU A 184 -26.77 15.55 4.24
CA GLU A 184 -25.83 16.53 3.71
C GLU A 184 -24.41 16.04 3.97
N GLU A 185 -23.60 15.97 2.89
CA GLU A 185 -22.19 15.62 2.96
C GLU A 185 -21.33 16.87 2.77
N PHE A 186 -20.39 17.07 3.69
CA PHE A 186 -19.44 18.17 3.63
C PHE A 186 -18.11 17.77 4.27
N TYR A 187 -17.09 18.59 4.08
CA TYR A 187 -15.80 18.43 4.70
C TYR A 187 -15.56 19.52 5.73
N ILE A 188 -14.88 19.14 6.82
CA ILE A 188 -14.40 20.10 7.83
C ILE A 188 -12.88 20.14 7.71
N TYR A 189 -12.34 21.34 7.51
CA TYR A 189 -10.91 21.60 7.44
C TYR A 189 -10.45 22.41 8.64
N ASN A 190 -9.36 21.95 9.29
CA ASN A 190 -8.71 22.68 10.37
C ASN A 190 -7.20 22.74 10.11
N GLU A 191 -6.65 23.92 10.00
CA GLU A 191 -5.23 24.13 9.70
C GLU A 191 -4.30 23.54 10.78
N LYS A 192 -4.71 23.54 12.04
CA LYS A 192 -3.95 22.99 13.18
C LYS A 192 -4.06 21.47 13.33
N GLY A 193 -4.82 20.82 12.46
CA GLY A 193 -5.15 19.40 12.54
C GLY A 193 -6.39 19.11 13.40
N ILE A 194 -7.02 17.96 13.13
CA ILE A 194 -8.22 17.49 13.83
C ILE A 194 -7.77 16.55 14.96
N ALA A 195 -7.22 17.11 16.01
CA ALA A 195 -6.82 16.35 17.20
C ALA A 195 -8.04 16.02 18.10
N THR A 196 -7.88 15.01 18.94
CA THR A 196 -8.88 14.59 19.93
C THR A 196 -9.23 15.74 20.87
N GLY A 197 -10.50 16.15 20.92
CA GLY A 197 -11.00 17.10 21.91
C GLY A 197 -11.23 18.54 21.43
N GLY A 198 -10.93 18.87 20.18
CA GLY A 198 -11.35 20.15 19.60
C GLY A 198 -12.86 20.12 19.27
N THR A 199 -13.61 21.10 19.75
CA THR A 199 -14.99 21.31 19.33
C THR A 199 -15.05 21.46 17.81
N MET A 200 -15.93 20.78 17.14
CA MET A 200 -16.15 20.85 15.68
C MET A 200 -16.46 22.26 15.16
N ASP A 201 -16.81 23.18 16.05
CA ASP A 201 -17.22 24.52 15.72
C ASP A 201 -16.09 25.42 15.16
N THR A 202 -14.83 25.02 15.24
CA THR A 202 -13.69 25.87 14.81
C THR A 202 -13.14 25.55 13.43
N GLY A 203 -13.72 24.60 12.70
CA GLY A 203 -13.26 24.19 11.35
C GLY A 203 -14.01 24.91 10.21
N LEU A 204 -13.32 25.11 9.08
CA LEU A 204 -13.93 25.60 7.84
C LEU A 204 -14.78 24.50 7.22
N LYS A 205 -16.09 24.74 7.06
CA LYS A 205 -17.01 23.84 6.33
C LYS A 205 -16.81 24.01 4.83
N ILE A 206 -16.49 22.93 4.12
CA ILE A 206 -16.22 22.92 2.68
C ILE A 206 -17.23 21.99 1.99
N THR A 207 -17.76 22.41 0.86
CA THR A 207 -18.71 21.64 0.06
C THR A 207 -18.05 20.38 -0.53
N LYS A 208 -18.83 19.31 -0.71
CA LYS A 208 -18.36 18.04 -1.28
C LYS A 208 -17.68 18.21 -2.63
N ASP A 209 -18.24 19.03 -3.50
CA ASP A 209 -17.78 19.18 -4.88
C ASP A 209 -16.41 19.87 -5.01
N SER A 210 -16.02 20.63 -3.98
CA SER A 210 -14.72 21.33 -3.96
C SER A 210 -13.53 20.43 -3.64
N ILE A 211 -13.79 19.23 -3.15
CA ILE A 211 -12.74 18.28 -2.71
C ILE A 211 -12.82 17.00 -3.55
N ALA A 212 -11.68 16.61 -4.12
CA ALA A 212 -11.51 15.26 -4.67
C ALA A 212 -11.01 14.32 -3.54
N TYR A 213 -11.70 13.21 -3.36
CA TYR A 213 -11.45 12.27 -2.29
C TYR A 213 -11.30 10.85 -2.80
N CYS A 214 -10.20 10.20 -2.41
CA CYS A 214 -9.93 8.81 -2.73
C CYS A 214 -9.63 8.00 -1.46
N PRO A 215 -10.58 7.18 -0.98
CA PRO A 215 -10.34 6.25 0.13
C PRO A 215 -9.62 5.00 -0.35
N SER A 216 -8.95 4.28 0.57
CA SER A 216 -8.33 2.97 0.29
C SER A 216 -9.33 1.87 -0.08
N GLY A 217 -10.58 2.06 0.32
CA GLY A 217 -11.63 1.03 0.23
C GLY A 217 -11.50 -0.09 1.27
N LEU A 218 -10.60 0.05 2.24
CA LEU A 218 -10.55 -0.78 3.43
C LEU A 218 -11.30 -0.07 4.55
N ILE A 219 -12.33 -0.71 5.08
CA ILE A 219 -13.22 -0.13 6.07
C ILE A 219 -13.25 -1.03 7.30
N ASP A 220 -13.21 -0.41 8.46
CA ASP A 220 -13.49 -1.10 9.70
C ASP A 220 -15.00 -1.41 9.76
N GLN A 221 -15.34 -2.70 9.73
CA GLN A 221 -16.73 -3.18 9.71
C GLN A 221 -17.54 -2.70 10.91
N ASN A 222 -16.89 -2.43 12.04
CA ASN A 222 -17.59 -2.01 13.27
C ASN A 222 -17.93 -0.52 13.27
N ARG A 223 -17.24 0.33 12.50
CA ARG A 223 -17.25 1.78 12.69
C ARG A 223 -17.25 2.63 11.43
N GLY A 224 -17.21 2.02 10.25
CA GLY A 224 -17.19 2.76 8.99
C GLY A 224 -15.95 3.62 8.76
N SER A 225 -14.89 3.51 9.57
CA SER A 225 -13.67 4.30 9.37
C SER A 225 -12.78 3.67 8.30
N VAL A 226 -12.21 4.50 7.42
CA VAL A 226 -11.26 4.05 6.41
C VAL A 226 -9.92 3.71 7.06
N LEU A 227 -9.39 2.53 6.73
CA LEU A 227 -8.10 2.02 7.19
C LEU A 227 -7.04 2.15 6.10
N SER A 228 -5.78 2.30 6.50
CA SER A 228 -4.64 2.17 5.60
C SER A 228 -4.35 0.71 5.26
N TYR A 229 -3.68 0.47 4.13
CA TYR A 229 -3.14 -0.85 3.81
C TYR A 229 -2.09 -1.32 4.82
N LEU A 230 -1.43 -0.39 5.52
CA LEU A 230 -0.46 -0.67 6.59
C LEU A 230 -1.11 -1.10 7.92
N HIS A 231 -2.44 -1.02 8.05
CA HIS A 231 -3.10 -1.35 9.31
C HIS A 231 -2.77 -2.77 9.80
N LYS A 232 -2.74 -3.74 8.89
CA LYS A 232 -2.41 -5.14 9.20
C LYS A 232 -0.94 -5.34 9.57
N ALA A 233 -0.05 -4.45 9.15
CA ALA A 233 1.38 -4.51 9.42
C ALA A 233 1.77 -3.95 10.80
N ILE A 234 0.90 -3.20 11.47
CA ILE A 234 1.18 -2.57 12.78
C ILE A 234 1.72 -3.58 13.79
N LYS A 235 1.02 -4.70 13.95
CA LYS A 235 1.40 -5.71 14.96
C LYS A 235 2.67 -6.46 14.57
N PRO A 236 2.82 -6.99 13.33
CA PRO A 236 4.05 -7.63 12.88
C PRO A 236 5.30 -6.74 13.02
N VAL A 237 5.23 -5.46 12.62
CA VAL A 237 6.35 -4.52 12.73
C VAL A 237 6.79 -4.34 14.18
N ASN A 238 5.84 -4.06 15.08
CA ASN A 238 6.19 -3.88 16.49
C ASN A 238 6.79 -5.15 17.10
N GLN A 239 6.31 -6.33 16.69
CA GLN A 239 6.84 -7.61 17.16
C GLN A 239 8.26 -7.86 16.62
N LEU A 240 8.49 -7.59 15.33
CA LEU A 240 9.80 -7.73 14.69
C LEU A 240 10.82 -6.84 15.40
N ARG A 241 10.55 -5.56 15.53
CA ARG A 241 11.41 -4.60 16.21
C ARG A 241 11.74 -5.03 17.65
N MET A 242 10.72 -5.47 18.40
CA MET A 242 10.94 -5.91 19.79
C MET A 242 11.85 -7.13 19.88
N ILE A 243 11.77 -8.06 18.92
CA ILE A 243 12.64 -9.26 18.89
C ILE A 243 14.05 -8.87 18.45
N GLU A 244 14.22 -8.00 17.47
CA GLU A 244 15.52 -7.49 17.04
C GLU A 244 16.24 -6.78 18.18
N ASP A 245 15.57 -5.84 18.85
CA ASP A 245 16.12 -5.16 20.03
C ASP A 245 16.50 -6.16 21.13
N SER A 246 15.63 -7.13 21.40
CA SER A 246 15.87 -8.19 22.39
C SER A 246 17.07 -9.07 22.02
N LEU A 247 17.23 -9.41 20.74
CA LEU A 247 18.37 -10.19 20.24
C LEU A 247 19.69 -9.43 20.43
N VAL A 248 19.70 -8.14 20.08
CA VAL A 248 20.88 -7.29 20.27
C VAL A 248 21.26 -7.22 21.75
N ILE A 249 20.29 -6.96 22.62
CA ILE A 249 20.50 -6.92 24.07
C ILE A 249 21.02 -8.28 24.59
N TYR A 250 20.41 -9.38 24.12
CA TYR A 250 20.83 -10.74 24.50
C TYR A 250 22.27 -11.03 24.06
N ARG A 251 22.62 -10.71 22.81
CA ARG A 251 23.98 -10.91 22.29
C ARG A 251 25.00 -10.07 23.03
N ILE A 252 24.72 -8.80 23.28
CA ILE A 252 25.63 -7.92 24.04
C ILE A 252 25.80 -8.42 25.46
N SER A 253 24.74 -8.90 26.13
CA SER A 253 24.78 -9.30 27.51
C SER A 253 25.32 -10.73 27.72
N ARG A 254 25.18 -11.63 26.75
CA ARG A 254 25.47 -13.06 26.89
C ARG A 254 26.58 -13.59 26.00
N ALA A 255 26.91 -12.91 24.87
CA ALA A 255 27.99 -13.35 23.99
C ALA A 255 29.35 -13.34 24.66
N PRO A 256 29.71 -12.32 25.47
CA PRO A 256 30.98 -12.34 26.15
C PRO A 256 30.99 -13.38 27.26
N GLU A 257 32.10 -14.12 27.37
CA GLU A 257 32.40 -14.94 28.53
C GLU A 257 32.45 -14.06 29.77
N ARG A 258 31.67 -14.39 30.79
CA ARG A 258 31.70 -13.66 32.06
C ARG A 258 32.78 -14.24 32.95
N ARG A 259 33.57 -13.37 33.57
CA ARG A 259 34.59 -13.76 34.50
C ARG A 259 34.08 -13.66 35.93
N ILE A 260 34.35 -14.68 36.73
CA ILE A 260 34.09 -14.68 38.14
C ILE A 260 35.45 -14.55 38.84
N PHE A 261 35.64 -13.46 39.54
CA PHE A 261 36.81 -13.23 40.35
C PHE A 261 36.50 -13.62 41.79
N TYR A 262 37.06 -14.74 42.23
CA TYR A 262 37.04 -15.13 43.63
C TYR A 262 38.22 -14.43 44.30
N ILE A 263 37.95 -13.43 45.13
CA ILE A 263 38.97 -12.67 45.80
C ILE A 263 39.14 -13.25 47.23
N ASP A 264 40.34 -13.68 47.53
CA ASP A 264 40.66 -14.11 48.89
C ASP A 264 40.75 -12.87 49.77
N VAL A 265 39.85 -12.81 50.75
CA VAL A 265 39.80 -11.74 51.74
C VAL A 265 40.42 -12.18 53.08
N GLY A 266 40.97 -13.39 53.13
CA GLY A 266 41.62 -13.96 54.33
C GLY A 266 40.78 -13.80 55.60
N ASN A 267 41.42 -13.48 56.70
CA ASN A 267 40.77 -13.26 58.00
C ASN A 267 40.33 -11.83 58.27
N LEU A 268 40.09 -11.05 57.22
CA LEU A 268 39.58 -9.67 57.38
C LEU A 268 38.21 -9.64 58.04
N PRO A 269 37.94 -8.72 58.98
CA PRO A 269 36.58 -8.47 59.46
C PRO A 269 35.64 -8.16 58.34
N LYS A 270 34.36 -8.63 58.43
CA LYS A 270 33.36 -8.56 57.35
C LYS A 270 33.26 -7.18 56.69
N ILE A 271 33.28 -6.13 57.50
CA ILE A 271 33.17 -4.75 57.02
C ILE A 271 34.41 -4.31 56.20
N LYS A 272 35.61 -4.71 56.60
CA LYS A 272 36.84 -4.41 55.87
C LYS A 272 36.98 -5.24 54.61
N ALA A 273 36.49 -6.51 54.62
CA ALA A 273 36.43 -7.36 53.45
C ALA A 273 35.49 -6.80 52.37
N GLU A 274 34.32 -6.28 52.78
CA GLU A 274 33.37 -5.65 51.87
C GLU A 274 33.92 -4.32 51.30
N GLN A 275 34.63 -3.54 52.11
CA GLN A 275 35.30 -2.32 51.64
C GLN A 275 36.40 -2.60 50.63
N TYR A 276 37.24 -3.57 50.91
CA TYR A 276 38.30 -4.00 50.02
C TYR A 276 37.73 -4.52 48.66
N LEU A 277 36.67 -5.31 48.72
CA LEU A 277 35.98 -5.78 47.55
C LEU A 277 35.38 -4.63 46.71
N LYS A 278 34.77 -3.64 47.38
CA LYS A 278 34.25 -2.43 46.73
C LYS A 278 35.34 -1.62 46.05
N ASP A 279 36.48 -1.47 46.70
CA ASP A 279 37.61 -0.73 46.14
C ASP A 279 38.20 -1.42 44.90
N VAL A 280 38.30 -2.75 44.94
CA VAL A 280 38.75 -3.56 43.81
C VAL A 280 37.72 -3.47 42.67
N MET A 281 36.45 -3.64 42.99
CA MET A 281 35.37 -3.49 41.99
C MET A 281 35.40 -2.11 41.31
N ASN A 282 35.53 -1.03 42.07
CA ASN A 282 35.53 0.32 41.55
C ASN A 282 36.74 0.62 40.63
N ARG A 283 37.86 -0.05 40.85
CA ARG A 283 39.06 0.06 40.02
C ARG A 283 38.95 -0.64 38.69
N TYR A 284 38.19 -1.74 38.59
CA TYR A 284 38.18 -2.63 37.46
C TYR A 284 36.80 -2.82 36.82
N ARG A 285 35.76 -2.08 37.27
CA ARG A 285 34.42 -2.18 36.74
C ARG A 285 34.28 -1.31 35.49
N ASN A 286 33.92 -1.95 34.39
CA ASN A 286 33.58 -1.31 33.14
C ASN A 286 32.06 -1.43 32.90
N LYS A 287 31.44 -0.42 32.36
CA LYS A 287 30.02 -0.40 32.05
C LYS A 287 29.80 0.02 30.60
N LEU A 288 29.22 -0.87 29.82
CA LEU A 288 28.69 -0.58 28.48
C LEU A 288 27.23 -0.19 28.60
N VAL A 289 26.86 0.86 27.90
CA VAL A 289 25.47 1.31 27.78
C VAL A 289 25.09 1.24 26.31
N TYR A 290 24.05 0.45 26.01
CA TYR A 290 23.43 0.39 24.69
C TYR A 290 22.29 1.37 24.62
N ASP A 291 22.33 2.29 23.66
CA ASP A 291 21.23 3.23 23.37
C ASP A 291 20.31 2.63 22.30
N ALA A 292 19.14 2.17 22.73
CA ALA A 292 18.14 1.56 21.83
C ALA A 292 17.53 2.54 20.82
N SER A 293 17.72 3.85 20.98
CA SER A 293 17.19 4.86 20.08
C SER A 293 18.10 5.16 18.90
N THR A 294 19.41 5.06 19.09
CA THR A 294 20.44 5.35 18.08
C THR A 294 21.13 4.08 17.58
N GLY A 295 21.01 2.97 18.29
CA GLY A 295 21.76 1.74 18.02
C GLY A 295 23.23 1.81 18.35
N GLU A 296 23.69 2.89 18.99
CA GLU A 296 25.08 3.07 19.37
C GLU A 296 25.40 2.42 20.71
N ILE A 297 26.61 1.83 20.76
CA ILE A 297 27.19 1.35 22.01
C ILE A 297 28.12 2.44 22.53
N ARG A 298 27.76 3.04 23.66
CA ARG A 298 28.62 4.04 24.32
C ARG A 298 29.40 3.40 25.44
N ASP A 299 30.72 3.54 25.39
CA ASP A 299 31.62 3.19 26.48
C ASP A 299 31.87 4.43 27.34
N ASP A 300 31.36 4.43 28.56
CA ASP A 300 31.50 5.54 29.49
C ASP A 300 32.91 5.69 30.09
N ARG A 301 33.83 4.74 29.79
CA ARG A 301 35.23 4.78 30.26
C ARG A 301 36.18 4.15 29.26
N ASN A 302 37.40 4.69 29.21
CA ASN A 302 38.52 4.33 28.32
C ASN A 302 39.09 2.90 28.47
N HIS A 303 38.33 1.91 28.88
CA HIS A 303 38.81 0.54 29.10
C HIS A 303 37.96 -0.46 28.32
N MET A 304 38.61 -1.19 27.44
CA MET A 304 38.04 -2.26 26.60
C MET A 304 37.64 -3.49 27.39
N SER A 305 36.54 -3.47 28.13
CA SER A 305 35.98 -4.72 28.64
C SER A 305 34.47 -4.70 28.57
N MET A 306 33.95 -5.51 27.67
CA MET A 306 32.52 -5.75 27.44
C MET A 306 31.89 -6.67 28.48
N LEU A 307 32.44 -6.80 29.69
CA LEU A 307 32.13 -7.92 30.56
C LEU A 307 31.57 -7.43 31.89
N GLU A 308 30.43 -7.95 32.28
CA GLU A 308 29.98 -7.95 33.65
C GLU A 308 30.78 -8.99 34.41
N ASP A 309 31.81 -8.56 35.12
CA ASP A 309 32.61 -9.41 35.96
C ASP A 309 31.95 -9.57 37.33
N PHE A 310 31.91 -10.80 37.85
CA PHE A 310 31.39 -11.09 39.17
C PHE A 310 32.55 -11.16 40.17
N TRP A 311 32.47 -10.39 41.23
CA TRP A 311 33.47 -10.29 42.27
C TRP A 311 32.93 -10.92 43.56
N LEU A 312 33.41 -12.10 43.90
CA LEU A 312 32.92 -12.85 45.03
C LEU A 312 33.99 -12.98 46.09
N PRO A 313 33.71 -12.60 47.36
CA PRO A 313 34.66 -12.79 48.45
C PRO A 313 34.72 -14.24 48.81
N ARG A 314 35.94 -14.77 48.96
CA ARG A 314 36.21 -16.13 49.44
C ARG A 314 36.87 -16.07 50.80
N ARG A 315 36.37 -16.85 51.76
CA ARG A 315 36.96 -17.05 53.08
C ARG A 315 37.34 -18.49 53.23
N GLU A 316 38.54 -18.72 53.79
CA GLU A 316 39.07 -20.01 54.20
C GLU A 316 39.09 -21.15 53.15
N GLY A 317 40.25 -21.75 53.00
CA GLY A 317 40.44 -23.03 52.32
C GLY A 317 41.48 -23.09 51.23
N GLY A 318 42.48 -22.23 51.23
CA GLY A 318 43.78 -22.60 50.65
C GLY A 318 43.96 -22.52 49.13
N ARG A 319 43.09 -21.94 48.36
CA ARG A 319 43.38 -21.54 46.97
C ARG A 319 43.19 -20.06 46.85
N GLY A 320 44.23 -19.28 46.69
CA GLY A 320 44.21 -17.84 46.59
C GLY A 320 43.14 -17.28 45.62
N THR A 321 43.31 -16.08 45.16
CA THR A 321 42.42 -15.46 44.13
C THR A 321 42.33 -16.36 42.89
N GLU A 322 41.13 -16.80 42.54
CA GLU A 322 40.86 -17.67 41.39
C GLU A 322 39.97 -16.94 40.42
N ILE A 323 40.25 -17.05 39.14
CA ILE A 323 39.42 -16.53 38.06
C ILE A 323 38.79 -17.70 37.33
N THR A 324 37.47 -17.75 37.33
CA THR A 324 36.71 -18.76 36.60
C THR A 324 35.88 -18.08 35.53
N THR A 325 35.85 -18.61 34.34
CA THR A 325 35.01 -18.11 33.25
C THR A 325 33.68 -18.87 33.21
N LEU A 326 32.56 -18.13 33.17
CA LEU A 326 31.28 -18.71 32.81
C LEU A 326 31.23 -18.75 31.28
N PRO A 327 30.94 -19.92 30.69
CA PRO A 327 30.84 -20.02 29.25
C PRO A 327 29.77 -19.03 28.72
N GLY A 328 30.05 -18.41 27.57
CA GLY A 328 29.10 -17.58 26.85
C GLY A 328 27.83 -18.35 26.49
N GLY A 329 26.80 -17.64 26.09
CA GLY A 329 25.55 -18.25 25.62
C GLY A 329 25.79 -19.13 24.41
N GLN A 330 25.24 -20.34 24.43
CA GLN A 330 25.17 -21.19 23.23
C GLN A 330 24.03 -20.66 22.34
N ASN A 331 24.07 -20.93 21.02
CA ASN A 331 23.05 -20.56 20.04
C ASN A 331 22.91 -19.04 19.74
N LEU A 332 24.01 -18.30 19.80
CA LEU A 332 24.03 -16.87 19.45
C LEU A 332 23.81 -16.59 17.95
N GLY A 333 23.90 -17.62 17.11
CA GLY A 333 23.74 -17.53 15.66
C GLY A 333 22.29 -17.74 15.17
N GLU A 334 21.39 -18.18 16.02
CA GLU A 334 20.00 -18.45 15.64
C GLU A 334 19.25 -17.14 15.38
N ILE A 335 18.68 -17.01 14.17
CA ILE A 335 17.88 -15.85 13.72
C ILE A 335 16.50 -16.27 13.19
N ASP A 336 16.13 -17.52 13.35
CA ASP A 336 14.90 -18.09 12.78
C ASP A 336 13.63 -17.35 13.23
N ASP A 337 13.62 -16.87 14.47
CA ASP A 337 12.52 -16.07 14.99
C ASP A 337 12.39 -14.73 14.26
N ILE A 338 13.49 -14.05 13.97
CA ILE A 338 13.51 -12.79 13.22
C ILE A 338 13.00 -13.04 11.80
N VAL A 339 13.53 -14.07 11.13
CA VAL A 339 13.10 -14.45 9.78
C VAL A 339 11.61 -14.80 9.75
N TYR A 340 11.10 -15.49 10.76
CA TYR A 340 9.67 -15.79 10.88
C TYR A 340 8.83 -14.52 10.95
N PHE A 341 9.18 -13.55 11.79
CA PHE A 341 8.41 -12.30 11.93
C PHE A 341 8.57 -11.40 10.72
N GLN A 342 9.72 -11.38 10.08
CA GLN A 342 9.98 -10.72 8.83
C GLN A 342 9.06 -11.28 7.71
N ARG A 343 9.03 -12.59 7.52
CA ARG A 343 8.11 -13.26 6.58
C ARG A 343 6.63 -12.97 6.90
N LYS A 344 6.27 -12.91 8.18
CA LYS A 344 4.91 -12.56 8.62
C LYS A 344 4.56 -11.12 8.26
N LEU A 345 5.50 -10.19 8.39
CA LEU A 345 5.33 -8.79 8.00
C LEU A 345 5.06 -8.67 6.49
N TYR A 346 5.89 -9.29 5.64
CA TYR A 346 5.69 -9.22 4.19
C TYR A 346 4.37 -9.86 3.73
N ARG A 347 3.99 -10.98 4.32
CA ARG A 347 2.66 -11.57 4.10
C ARG A 347 1.53 -10.62 4.48
N SER A 348 1.68 -9.81 5.53
CA SER A 348 0.68 -8.83 5.95
C SER A 348 0.54 -7.67 4.95
N LEU A 349 1.61 -7.36 4.21
CA LEU A 349 1.66 -6.34 3.16
C LEU A 349 1.34 -6.90 1.77
N ASN A 350 1.12 -8.22 1.63
CA ASN A 350 0.90 -8.94 0.38
C ASN A 350 2.09 -8.87 -0.61
N VAL A 351 3.32 -8.65 -0.11
CA VAL A 351 4.54 -8.68 -0.92
C VAL A 351 5.11 -10.09 -0.93
N PRO A 352 5.53 -10.64 -2.08
CA PRO A 352 6.18 -11.94 -2.16
C PRO A 352 7.48 -11.98 -1.37
N ILE A 353 7.70 -13.05 -0.64
CA ILE A 353 8.92 -13.24 0.15
C ILE A 353 10.15 -13.38 -0.76
N SER A 354 9.95 -13.91 -1.97
CA SER A 354 11.00 -14.04 -2.99
C SER A 354 11.67 -12.72 -3.39
N ARG A 355 10.97 -11.60 -3.28
CA ARG A 355 11.54 -10.27 -3.56
C ARG A 355 12.52 -9.79 -2.49
N MET A 356 12.45 -10.37 -1.28
CA MET A 356 13.38 -10.05 -0.19
C MET A 356 14.61 -10.93 -0.14
N GLU A 357 14.44 -12.21 -0.49
CA GLU A 357 15.52 -13.20 -0.45
C GLU A 357 16.30 -13.17 -1.76
N ALA A 358 17.04 -12.07 -2.03
CA ALA A 358 17.90 -11.93 -3.21
C ALA A 358 19.02 -12.99 -3.27
N GLU A 359 19.28 -13.72 -2.18
CA GLU A 359 20.36 -14.71 -2.06
C GLU A 359 19.91 -16.17 -2.26
N SER A 360 18.64 -16.44 -2.54
CA SER A 360 18.24 -17.83 -2.74
C SER A 360 18.65 -18.31 -4.13
N ASN A 361 19.67 -19.17 -4.14
CA ASN A 361 20.17 -19.91 -5.31
C ASN A 361 19.02 -20.28 -6.27
N PHE A 362 19.20 -19.88 -7.54
CA PHE A 362 18.35 -20.27 -8.66
C PHE A 362 18.26 -21.81 -8.74
N SER A 363 17.21 -22.40 -8.20
CA SER A 363 16.92 -23.80 -8.43
C SER A 363 15.71 -23.91 -9.37
N LEU A 364 15.88 -24.67 -10.45
CA LEU A 364 14.89 -24.85 -11.50
C LEU A 364 13.48 -25.31 -11.02
N GLY A 365 13.38 -25.83 -9.79
CA GLY A 365 12.08 -26.22 -9.21
C GLY A 365 11.28 -25.10 -8.54
N ARG A 366 11.88 -23.93 -8.29
CA ARG A 366 11.24 -22.77 -7.65
C ARG A 366 10.58 -21.81 -8.63
N SER A 367 10.87 -21.88 -9.92
CA SER A 367 10.37 -20.92 -10.91
C SER A 367 8.83 -20.88 -10.96
N THR A 368 8.14 -22.02 -10.86
CA THR A 368 6.68 -22.08 -10.86
C THR A 368 6.05 -21.50 -9.61
N GLU A 369 6.72 -21.62 -8.45
CA GLU A 369 6.23 -21.08 -7.17
C GLU A 369 6.43 -19.56 -7.10
N ILE A 370 7.58 -19.06 -7.57
CA ILE A 370 7.88 -17.64 -7.73
C ILE A 370 6.86 -17.01 -8.68
N THR A 371 6.61 -17.61 -9.82
CA THR A 371 5.62 -17.12 -10.81
C THR A 371 4.21 -17.06 -10.22
N ARG A 372 3.83 -18.01 -9.37
CA ARG A 372 2.51 -18.01 -8.70
C ARG A 372 2.34 -16.88 -7.70
N ASP A 373 3.38 -16.56 -6.92
CA ASP A 373 3.32 -15.51 -5.92
C ASP A 373 3.41 -14.12 -6.55
N GLU A 374 4.20 -13.97 -7.62
CA GLU A 374 4.21 -12.76 -8.45
C GLU A 374 2.85 -12.52 -9.11
N LEU A 375 2.17 -13.56 -9.60
CA LEU A 375 0.81 -13.42 -10.15
C LEU A 375 -0.20 -12.90 -9.12
N LYS A 376 -0.09 -13.36 -7.85
CA LYS A 376 -0.95 -12.85 -6.76
C LYS A 376 -0.63 -11.38 -6.45
N PHE A 377 0.65 -11.03 -6.47
CA PHE A 377 1.11 -9.67 -6.24
C PHE A 377 0.62 -8.73 -7.34
N THR A 378 0.79 -9.08 -8.61
CA THR A 378 0.27 -8.32 -9.75
C THR A 378 -1.25 -8.09 -9.65
N LYS A 379 -2.03 -9.14 -9.31
CA LYS A 379 -3.47 -9.00 -9.08
C LYS A 379 -3.79 -8.10 -7.88
N PHE A 380 -2.95 -8.07 -6.86
CA PHE A 380 -3.11 -7.17 -5.74
C PHE A 380 -2.87 -5.73 -6.18
N VAL A 381 -1.79 -5.45 -6.90
CA VAL A 381 -1.46 -4.12 -7.43
C VAL A 381 -2.53 -3.62 -8.40
N GLN A 382 -3.05 -4.46 -9.29
CA GLN A 382 -4.16 -4.10 -10.18
C GLN A 382 -5.41 -3.67 -9.40
N ARG A 383 -5.72 -4.32 -8.28
CA ARG A 383 -6.81 -3.87 -7.40
C ARG A 383 -6.51 -2.52 -6.74
N LEU A 384 -5.25 -2.26 -6.38
CA LEU A 384 -4.83 -0.95 -5.86
C LEU A 384 -5.00 0.13 -6.92
N ARG A 385 -4.52 -0.10 -8.15
CA ARG A 385 -4.67 0.80 -9.32
C ARG A 385 -6.15 1.15 -9.54
N LYS A 386 -7.03 0.14 -9.55
CA LYS A 386 -8.47 0.34 -9.69
C LYS A 386 -9.09 1.16 -8.56
N LYS A 387 -8.62 1.00 -7.32
CA LYS A 387 -9.09 1.82 -6.18
C LYS A 387 -8.55 3.24 -6.24
N PHE A 388 -7.31 3.39 -6.63
CA PHE A 388 -6.65 4.68 -6.77
C PHE A 388 -7.25 5.52 -7.91
N SER A 389 -7.68 4.89 -9.01
CA SER A 389 -8.25 5.60 -10.17
C SER A 389 -9.52 6.39 -9.85
N VAL A 390 -10.17 6.16 -8.70
CA VAL A 390 -11.32 6.93 -8.24
C VAL A 390 -11.00 8.43 -8.14
N ILE A 391 -9.74 8.79 -7.80
CA ILE A 391 -9.33 10.20 -7.71
C ILE A 391 -9.41 10.88 -9.09
N PHE A 392 -8.93 10.22 -10.14
CA PHE A 392 -8.97 10.73 -11.51
C PHE A 392 -10.41 10.85 -11.98
N HIS A 393 -11.24 9.89 -11.62
CA HIS A 393 -12.65 9.86 -12.02
C HIS A 393 -13.42 11.07 -11.46
N ASP A 394 -13.19 11.43 -10.19
CA ASP A 394 -13.83 12.59 -9.56
C ASP A 394 -13.31 13.92 -10.12
N ILE A 395 -11.98 14.03 -10.34
CA ILE A 395 -11.39 15.24 -10.91
C ILE A 395 -11.81 15.42 -12.37
N LEU A 396 -11.76 14.34 -13.17
CA LEU A 396 -12.15 14.37 -14.59
C LEU A 396 -13.64 14.74 -14.75
N ARG A 397 -14.53 14.17 -13.93
CA ARG A 397 -15.94 14.56 -13.90
C ARG A 397 -16.09 16.07 -13.75
N THR A 398 -15.44 16.63 -12.75
CA THR A 398 -15.53 18.08 -12.48
C THR A 398 -14.97 18.89 -13.65
N GLN A 399 -13.83 18.47 -14.21
CA GLN A 399 -13.21 19.15 -15.35
C GLN A 399 -14.11 19.16 -16.58
N LEU A 400 -14.65 18.01 -16.96
CA LEU A 400 -15.49 17.88 -18.16
C LEU A 400 -16.82 18.66 -18.05
N ILE A 401 -17.41 18.71 -16.86
CA ILE A 401 -18.64 19.48 -16.63
C ILE A 401 -18.35 20.99 -16.69
N LEU A 402 -17.27 21.46 -16.09
CA LEU A 402 -16.89 22.86 -16.07
C LEU A 402 -16.54 23.39 -17.49
N THR A 403 -15.77 22.59 -18.25
CA THR A 403 -15.41 22.95 -19.64
C THR A 403 -16.56 22.80 -20.64
N GLY A 404 -17.70 22.23 -20.22
CA GLY A 404 -18.86 22.03 -21.05
C GLY A 404 -18.67 20.95 -22.13
N VAL A 405 -17.77 20.01 -21.93
CA VAL A 405 -17.59 18.88 -22.85
C VAL A 405 -18.73 17.88 -22.71
N ILE A 406 -19.25 17.72 -21.48
CA ILE A 406 -20.38 16.85 -21.17
C ILE A 406 -21.33 17.54 -20.19
N ALA A 407 -22.62 17.15 -20.23
CA ALA A 407 -23.58 17.51 -19.21
C ALA A 407 -23.48 16.58 -17.98
N GLU A 408 -23.90 17.04 -16.80
CA GLU A 408 -23.87 16.25 -15.57
C GLU A 408 -24.69 14.96 -15.69
N GLU A 409 -25.80 15.00 -16.40
CA GLU A 409 -26.69 13.85 -16.64
C GLU A 409 -26.03 12.78 -17.53
N GLU A 410 -25.18 13.19 -18.46
CA GLU A 410 -24.44 12.28 -19.36
C GLU A 410 -23.33 11.56 -18.65
N TRP A 411 -22.74 12.17 -17.61
CA TRP A 411 -21.66 11.54 -16.85
C TRP A 411 -22.08 10.21 -16.23
N ASP A 412 -23.28 10.13 -15.68
CA ASP A 412 -23.76 8.90 -15.03
C ASP A 412 -23.86 7.72 -16.01
N ALA A 413 -24.14 7.99 -17.29
CA ALA A 413 -24.17 6.98 -18.35
C ALA A 413 -22.77 6.62 -18.87
N MET A 414 -21.82 7.57 -18.80
CA MET A 414 -20.48 7.40 -19.38
C MET A 414 -19.46 6.82 -18.41
N LYS A 415 -19.61 7.09 -17.11
CA LYS A 415 -18.62 6.74 -16.07
C LYS A 415 -18.20 5.27 -16.05
N GLU A 416 -19.10 4.34 -16.40
CA GLU A 416 -18.83 2.92 -16.42
C GLU A 416 -17.98 2.45 -17.62
N HIS A 417 -17.92 3.29 -18.68
CA HIS A 417 -17.20 3.02 -19.91
C HIS A 417 -15.84 3.73 -19.99
N ILE A 418 -15.47 4.47 -18.95
CA ILE A 418 -14.16 5.12 -18.84
C ILE A 418 -13.25 4.21 -18.00
N ALA A 419 -12.24 3.65 -18.63
CA ALA A 419 -11.22 2.86 -17.94
C ALA A 419 -9.88 3.60 -17.95
N TYR A 420 -9.10 3.37 -16.87
CA TYR A 420 -7.77 3.94 -16.71
C TYR A 420 -6.75 2.82 -16.89
N ASP A 421 -5.90 2.97 -17.88
CA ASP A 421 -4.82 2.06 -18.17
C ASP A 421 -3.52 2.60 -17.60
N PHE A 422 -2.95 1.85 -16.67
CA PHE A 422 -1.68 2.19 -16.04
C PHE A 422 -0.56 1.51 -16.80
N LEU A 423 0.48 2.27 -17.11
CA LEU A 423 1.67 1.72 -17.72
C LEU A 423 2.16 0.53 -16.89
N GLN A 424 2.43 -0.57 -17.56
CA GLN A 424 3.02 -1.75 -16.94
C GLN A 424 4.50 -1.78 -17.29
N ASP A 425 5.34 -2.12 -16.33
CA ASP A 425 6.75 -2.36 -16.61
C ASP A 425 6.85 -3.62 -17.46
N GLY A 426 7.07 -3.39 -18.79
CA GLY A 426 6.83 -4.40 -19.83
C GLY A 426 7.77 -5.62 -19.74
N HIS A 427 8.95 -5.49 -19.13
CA HIS A 427 9.98 -6.53 -19.19
C HIS A 427 9.54 -7.90 -18.63
N PHE A 428 8.91 -7.93 -17.46
CA PHE A 428 8.41 -9.18 -16.89
C PHE A 428 7.17 -9.71 -17.62
N ALA A 429 6.32 -8.81 -18.10
CA ALA A 429 5.15 -9.19 -18.89
C ALA A 429 5.59 -9.75 -20.25
N GLU A 430 6.51 -9.10 -20.92
CA GLU A 430 7.08 -9.53 -22.20
C GLU A 430 7.82 -10.87 -22.08
N LEU A 431 8.67 -11.04 -21.06
CA LEU A 431 9.36 -12.32 -20.81
C LEU A 431 8.37 -13.45 -20.55
N ARG A 432 7.37 -13.21 -19.74
CA ARG A 432 6.32 -14.20 -19.45
C ARG A 432 5.50 -14.53 -20.71
N ASP A 433 5.11 -13.52 -21.47
CA ASP A 433 4.32 -13.70 -22.69
C ASP A 433 5.18 -14.39 -23.77
N ALA A 434 6.47 -14.09 -23.83
CA ALA A 434 7.42 -14.83 -24.69
C ALA A 434 7.62 -16.28 -24.23
N GLU A 435 7.71 -16.56 -22.92
CA GLU A 435 7.75 -17.94 -22.40
C GLU A 435 6.46 -18.71 -22.71
N ILE A 436 5.31 -18.09 -22.44
CA ILE A 436 4.01 -18.70 -22.76
C ILE A 436 3.88 -18.97 -24.26
N LEU A 437 4.31 -18.04 -25.10
CA LEU A 437 4.31 -18.19 -26.55
C LEU A 437 5.24 -19.34 -26.96
N ARG A 438 6.44 -19.41 -26.40
CA ARG A 438 7.40 -20.50 -26.65
C ARG A 438 6.80 -21.86 -26.26
N GLU A 439 6.20 -21.99 -25.05
CA GLU A 439 5.54 -23.23 -24.65
C GLU A 439 4.41 -23.62 -25.60
N ARG A 440 3.63 -22.65 -26.10
CA ARG A 440 2.58 -22.88 -27.07
C ARG A 440 3.12 -23.34 -28.42
N ILE A 441 4.23 -22.76 -28.88
CA ILE A 441 4.90 -23.15 -30.12
C ILE A 441 5.51 -24.56 -29.99
N GLU A 442 6.11 -24.91 -28.86
CA GLU A 442 6.61 -26.25 -28.59
C GLU A 442 5.46 -27.29 -28.56
N MET A 443 4.34 -26.90 -27.95
CA MET A 443 3.13 -27.72 -27.95
C MET A 443 2.55 -27.88 -29.38
N LEU A 444 2.57 -26.82 -30.19
CA LEU A 444 2.16 -26.83 -31.58
C LEU A 444 2.99 -27.80 -32.39
N GLY A 445 4.33 -27.76 -32.28
CA GLY A 445 5.23 -28.69 -32.94
C GLY A 445 4.97 -30.18 -32.58
N THR A 446 4.62 -30.40 -31.29
CA THR A 446 4.25 -31.76 -30.83
C THR A 446 2.91 -32.24 -31.40
N LEU A 447 1.97 -31.31 -31.64
CA LEU A 447 0.63 -31.60 -32.15
C LEU A 447 0.57 -31.64 -33.69
N GLU A 448 1.54 -31.08 -34.39
CA GLU A 448 1.57 -30.97 -35.85
C GLU A 448 1.27 -32.30 -36.58
N PRO A 449 1.85 -33.46 -36.20
CA PRO A 449 1.54 -34.76 -36.85
C PRO A 449 0.08 -35.24 -36.69
N TYR A 450 -0.63 -34.67 -35.74
CA TYR A 450 -2.02 -35.05 -35.42
C TYR A 450 -3.04 -34.06 -35.98
N VAL A 451 -2.59 -32.92 -36.53
CA VAL A 451 -3.45 -31.91 -37.15
C VAL A 451 -3.91 -32.43 -38.52
N GLY A 452 -5.20 -32.38 -38.80
CA GLY A 452 -5.83 -32.97 -39.97
C GLY A 452 -6.40 -34.36 -39.77
N ASN A 453 -5.85 -35.15 -38.82
CA ASN A 453 -6.36 -36.49 -38.49
C ASN A 453 -7.26 -36.50 -37.25
N PHE A 454 -6.82 -35.80 -36.16
CA PHE A 454 -7.54 -35.79 -34.88
C PHE A 454 -7.99 -34.38 -34.48
N PHE A 455 -7.23 -33.33 -34.90
CA PHE A 455 -7.53 -31.93 -34.57
C PHE A 455 -7.62 -31.09 -35.85
N SER A 456 -8.58 -30.16 -35.90
CA SER A 456 -8.65 -29.20 -37.00
C SER A 456 -7.67 -28.03 -36.76
N LYS A 457 -7.15 -27.39 -37.83
CA LYS A 457 -6.29 -26.21 -37.74
C LYS A 457 -6.96 -25.10 -36.87
N ARG A 458 -8.24 -24.82 -37.08
CA ARG A 458 -9.02 -23.84 -36.34
C ARG A 458 -9.15 -24.19 -34.85
N TRP A 459 -9.28 -25.47 -34.51
CA TRP A 459 -9.29 -25.92 -33.13
C TRP A 459 -7.95 -25.66 -32.44
N VAL A 460 -6.83 -25.92 -33.13
CA VAL A 460 -5.47 -25.71 -32.64
C VAL A 460 -5.21 -24.20 -32.41
N GLN A 461 -5.56 -23.35 -33.39
CA GLN A 461 -5.46 -21.92 -33.28
C GLN A 461 -6.23 -21.38 -32.06
N LYS A 462 -7.46 -21.86 -31.85
CA LYS A 462 -8.33 -21.39 -30.76
C LYS A 462 -7.92 -21.94 -29.38
N ASN A 463 -7.54 -23.21 -29.28
CA ASN A 463 -7.30 -23.85 -27.98
C ASN A 463 -5.82 -23.90 -27.56
N VAL A 464 -4.89 -24.01 -28.50
CA VAL A 464 -3.45 -24.04 -28.22
C VAL A 464 -2.86 -22.63 -28.27
N LEU A 465 -3.05 -21.90 -29.37
CA LEU A 465 -2.54 -20.57 -29.54
C LEU A 465 -3.39 -19.52 -28.82
N ARG A 466 -4.64 -19.86 -28.41
CA ARG A 466 -5.56 -18.96 -27.72
C ARG A 466 -5.95 -17.73 -28.52
N GLN A 467 -5.96 -17.82 -29.85
CA GLN A 467 -6.40 -16.75 -30.73
C GLN A 467 -7.93 -16.58 -30.71
N THR A 468 -8.38 -15.36 -30.80
CA THR A 468 -9.81 -15.02 -30.98
C THR A 468 -10.26 -15.29 -32.41
N ASP A 469 -11.57 -15.41 -32.63
CA ASP A 469 -12.10 -15.66 -33.99
C ASP A 469 -11.75 -14.47 -34.96
N GLU A 470 -11.68 -13.23 -34.44
CA GLU A 470 -11.27 -12.04 -35.20
C GLU A 470 -9.77 -12.06 -35.56
N GLU A 471 -8.92 -12.44 -34.63
CA GLU A 471 -7.47 -12.64 -34.89
C GLU A 471 -7.20 -13.75 -35.89
N ILE A 472 -7.94 -14.86 -35.83
CA ILE A 472 -7.82 -15.96 -36.78
C ILE A 472 -8.16 -15.48 -38.20
N GLU A 473 -9.24 -14.70 -38.35
CA GLU A 473 -9.65 -14.17 -39.66
C GLU A 473 -8.64 -13.13 -40.20
N THR A 474 -8.09 -12.32 -39.32
CA THR A 474 -7.07 -11.31 -39.70
C THR A 474 -5.79 -12.00 -40.14
N MET A 475 -5.26 -12.93 -39.34
CA MET A 475 -4.07 -13.70 -39.64
C MET A 475 -4.22 -14.55 -40.92
N THR A 476 -5.41 -15.12 -41.15
CA THR A 476 -5.66 -15.88 -42.36
C THR A 476 -5.62 -15.00 -43.61
N LYS A 477 -6.16 -13.77 -43.53
CA LYS A 477 -6.06 -12.79 -44.65
C LYS A 477 -4.63 -12.32 -44.86
N GLU A 478 -3.88 -12.04 -43.81
CA GLU A 478 -2.47 -11.65 -43.92
C GLU A 478 -1.62 -12.74 -44.55
N ILE A 479 -1.84 -14.03 -44.16
CA ILE A 479 -1.14 -15.17 -44.76
C ILE A 479 -1.54 -15.33 -46.24
N ASP A 480 -2.83 -15.16 -46.57
CA ASP A 480 -3.32 -15.24 -47.96
C ASP A 480 -2.74 -14.08 -48.82
N ASP A 481 -2.63 -12.88 -48.24
CA ASP A 481 -2.03 -11.70 -48.90
C ASP A 481 -0.50 -11.85 -49.08
N GLU A 482 0.21 -12.44 -48.10
CA GLU A 482 1.64 -12.76 -48.21
C GLU A 482 1.91 -13.94 -49.16
N GLY A 483 1.07 -14.99 -49.12
CA GLY A 483 1.15 -16.15 -50.01
C GLY A 483 0.77 -15.87 -51.47
N GLY A 484 -0.01 -14.82 -51.73
CA GLY A 484 -0.37 -14.37 -53.08
C GLY A 484 0.74 -13.65 -53.85
N GLY A 485 1.93 -13.42 -53.24
CA GLY A 485 3.11 -12.85 -53.88
C GLY A 485 4.17 -13.82 -54.37
N GLU A 486 4.04 -15.11 -54.10
CA GLU A 486 5.00 -16.16 -54.44
C GLU A 486 4.40 -17.32 -55.31
N GLU A 487 3.55 -17.00 -56.26
CA GLU A 487 3.27 -17.91 -57.37
C GLU A 487 4.08 -17.48 -58.60
N ASP A 488 5.43 -17.54 -58.51
CA ASP A 488 6.31 -17.74 -59.67
C ASP A 488 7.70 -18.21 -59.14
N GLY A 489 7.85 -19.53 -59.01
CA GLY A 489 9.17 -20.16 -58.86
C GLY A 489 9.38 -20.93 -57.58
N ASP A 490 8.91 -22.16 -57.55
CA ASP A 490 9.56 -23.40 -57.12
C ASP A 490 8.55 -24.49 -56.74
N GLU A 491 7.89 -25.05 -57.74
CA GLU A 491 7.54 -26.44 -57.72
C GLU A 491 8.84 -27.24 -57.83
N MET A 492 9.38 -27.67 -56.73
CA MET A 492 10.26 -28.84 -56.58
C MET A 492 10.95 -28.72 -55.20
N ILE A 493 10.56 -29.54 -54.30
CA ILE A 493 11.36 -30.28 -53.30
C ILE A 493 10.45 -30.71 -52.13
N TRP A 494 9.47 -31.57 -52.37
CA TRP A 494 8.93 -32.47 -51.31
C TRP A 494 8.33 -33.73 -51.98
N GLN A 495 9.17 -34.44 -52.72
CA GLN A 495 9.00 -35.87 -52.98
C GLN A 495 10.36 -36.51 -52.77
N GLU A 496 10.38 -37.58 -51.95
CA GLU A 496 11.47 -38.46 -51.57
C GLU A 496 12.29 -38.09 -50.29
N LYS A 497 11.84 -38.54 -49.16
CA LYS A 497 12.37 -39.74 -48.47
C LYS A 497 11.54 -40.11 -47.25
#